data_f19c40bed279ae16e5d5ebb17d6952ac
#
_entry.id   f19c40bed279ae16e5d5ebb17d6952ac
#
_cell.length_a   1.000
_cell.length_b   1.000
_cell.length_c   1.000
_cell.angle_alpha   90.00
_cell.angle_beta   90.00
_cell.angle_gamma   90.00
#
_symmetry.space_group_name_H-M   'P 1'
#
loop_
_entity.id
_entity.type
_entity.pdbx_description
1 polymer ?
#
loop_
_entity_poly.entity_id
_entity_poly.type
_entity_poly.pdbx_seq_one_letter_code
_entity_poly.pdbx_strand_id
1 'polypeptide(L)'
;MISPLNIMSLISRSKDCKGNILETAICTTIASISRDEWEACRSSRAGGDPFLSYDFFFLLETSNSVGPKTGWIPFYIIFKEKNIVIGIIVSFLKNHSQGEYVFDHSWADAYERSGGNYYPKLQVAVPFTPVSGERILVQSEYEDKVGDMIS
;
A
#
# COMPACT_ATOMS: atom_id res chain seq x y z
N MET A 1 15.82 9.47 -19.98
CA MET A 1 16.37 9.53 -18.60
C MET A 1 15.35 10.33 -17.79
N ILE A 2 14.32 9.66 -17.24
CA ILE A 2 13.27 10.31 -16.44
C ILE A 2 13.74 10.20 -15.00
N SER A 3 14.04 11.36 -14.42
CA SER A 3 14.37 11.53 -13.00
C SER A 3 13.31 10.84 -12.14
N PRO A 4 13.68 10.16 -11.04
CA PRO A 4 12.69 9.66 -10.10
C PRO A 4 12.00 10.86 -9.48
N LEU A 5 10.84 11.21 -10.01
CA LEU A 5 9.91 12.12 -9.37
C LEU A 5 9.53 11.49 -8.04
N ASN A 6 10.07 12.06 -7.00
CA ASN A 6 9.63 11.90 -5.63
C ASN A 6 8.14 12.29 -5.59
N ILE A 7 7.26 11.33 -5.87
CA ILE A 7 5.81 11.54 -5.75
C ILE A 7 5.48 11.44 -4.26
N MET A 8 5.95 12.41 -3.54
CA MET A 8 5.39 12.81 -2.28
C MET A 8 4.35 13.89 -2.59
N SER A 9 3.22 13.49 -3.19
CA SER A 9 2.15 14.44 -3.46
C SER A 9 0.85 13.75 -3.86
N LEU A 10 0.09 13.42 -2.87
CA LEU A 10 -1.35 13.64 -2.78
C LEU A 10 -1.66 13.65 -1.29
N ILE A 11 -1.47 14.77 -0.66
CA ILE A 11 -1.85 14.92 0.74
C ILE A 11 -3.31 15.33 0.73
N SER A 12 -4.19 14.38 1.02
CA SER A 12 -5.56 14.69 1.43
C SER A 12 -5.54 14.97 2.94
N ARG A 13 -6.27 15.98 3.34
CA ARG A 13 -6.46 16.31 4.77
C ARG A 13 -7.92 16.15 5.11
N SER A 14 -8.20 15.36 6.11
CA SER A 14 -9.53 15.22 6.71
C SER A 14 -9.49 15.57 8.18
N LYS A 15 -10.66 15.79 8.78
CA LYS A 15 -10.77 15.95 10.23
C LYS A 15 -11.48 14.73 10.79
N ASP A 16 -10.95 14.16 11.87
CA ASP A 16 -11.68 13.15 12.63
C ASP A 16 -12.87 13.78 13.39
N CYS A 17 -13.69 12.95 14.01
CA CYS A 17 -14.86 13.38 14.80
C CYS A 17 -14.48 14.27 16.01
N LYS A 18 -13.20 14.32 16.38
CA LYS A 18 -12.64 15.15 17.46
C LYS A 18 -11.96 16.43 16.94
N GLY A 19 -11.97 16.65 15.59
CA GLY A 19 -11.37 17.83 14.96
C GLY A 19 -9.86 17.75 14.74
N ASN A 20 -9.22 16.59 14.99
CA ASN A 20 -7.80 16.41 14.68
C ASN A 20 -7.62 16.31 13.16
N ILE A 21 -6.53 16.92 12.67
CA ILE A 21 -6.18 16.83 11.26
C ILE A 21 -5.49 15.49 11.01
N LEU A 22 -6.11 14.69 10.13
CA LEU A 22 -5.55 13.47 9.61
C LEU A 22 -5.08 13.71 8.17
N GLU A 23 -3.90 13.23 7.84
CA GLU A 23 -3.29 13.39 6.53
C GLU A 23 -3.12 12.02 5.88
N THR A 24 -3.49 11.92 4.60
CA THR A 24 -3.22 10.74 3.77
C THR A 24 -2.15 11.10 2.76
N ALA A 25 -1.09 10.31 2.71
CA ALA A 25 0.00 10.46 1.75
C ALA A 25 0.23 9.17 0.98
N ILE A 26 0.80 9.28 -0.22
CA ILE A 26 1.19 8.12 -1.03
C ILE A 26 2.71 8.09 -1.12
N CYS A 27 3.29 6.90 -0.85
CA CYS A 27 4.70 6.61 -1.07
C CYS A 27 4.85 5.53 -2.14
N THR A 28 5.74 5.75 -3.09
CA THR A 28 6.00 4.80 -4.20
C THR A 28 7.27 3.99 -3.99
N THR A 29 7.86 4.08 -2.81
CA THR A 29 9.00 3.28 -2.36
C THR A 29 8.97 3.15 -0.84
N ILE A 30 9.31 1.97 -0.33
CA ILE A 30 9.43 1.75 1.10
C ILE A 30 10.53 2.61 1.73
N ALA A 31 11.57 2.96 0.97
CA ALA A 31 12.65 3.82 1.46
C ALA A 31 12.19 5.23 1.89
N SER A 32 10.98 5.65 1.51
CA SER A 32 10.36 6.91 1.95
C SER A 32 9.68 6.81 3.32
N ILE A 33 9.61 5.62 3.90
CA ILE A 33 9.01 5.32 5.20
C ILE A 33 10.13 4.82 6.10
N SER A 34 10.27 5.35 7.30
CA SER A 34 11.29 4.83 8.21
C SER A 34 10.94 3.42 8.68
N ARG A 35 11.97 2.61 8.95
CA ARG A 35 11.78 1.26 9.50
C ARG A 35 10.97 1.29 10.80
N ASP A 36 11.29 2.23 11.67
CA ASP A 36 10.64 2.34 12.98
C ASP A 36 9.14 2.67 12.85
N GLU A 37 8.77 3.57 11.94
CA GLU A 37 7.37 3.88 11.64
C GLU A 37 6.62 2.67 11.06
N TRP A 38 7.25 1.93 10.15
CA TRP A 38 6.67 0.73 9.58
C TRP A 38 6.42 -0.34 10.64
N GLU A 39 7.45 -0.66 11.43
CA GLU A 39 7.37 -1.69 12.46
C GLU A 39 6.42 -1.29 13.60
N ALA A 40 6.29 -0.01 13.94
CA ALA A 40 5.31 0.46 14.89
C ALA A 40 3.87 0.17 14.43
N CYS A 41 3.58 0.36 13.13
CA CYS A 41 2.26 0.03 12.56
C CYS A 41 2.06 -1.49 12.44
N ARG A 42 3.13 -2.26 12.19
CA ARG A 42 3.06 -3.71 12.03
C ARG A 42 2.87 -4.47 13.34
N SER A 43 3.43 -3.96 14.43
CA SER A 43 3.58 -4.69 15.70
C SER A 43 2.25 -5.08 16.36
N SER A 44 1.17 -4.35 16.11
CA SER A 44 -0.11 -4.57 16.80
C SER A 44 -0.83 -5.85 16.39
N ARG A 45 -0.89 -6.18 15.09
CA ARG A 45 -1.63 -7.34 14.57
C ARG A 45 -0.78 -8.29 13.73
N ALA A 46 0.19 -7.76 13.02
CA ALA A 46 0.99 -8.51 12.04
C ALA A 46 2.42 -8.79 12.51
N GLY A 47 2.73 -8.62 13.79
CA GLY A 47 4.09 -8.68 14.33
C GLY A 47 4.88 -9.96 14.05
N GLY A 48 4.19 -11.08 13.80
CA GLY A 48 4.80 -12.36 13.46
C GLY A 48 4.84 -12.69 11.96
N ASP A 49 4.18 -11.90 11.10
CA ASP A 49 4.12 -12.19 9.66
C ASP A 49 5.39 -11.67 8.95
N PRO A 50 6.28 -12.56 8.45
CA PRO A 50 7.50 -12.14 7.78
C PRO A 50 7.23 -11.42 6.45
N PHE A 51 6.11 -11.70 5.79
CA PHE A 51 5.71 -11.09 4.51
C PHE A 51 5.22 -9.64 4.66
N LEU A 52 5.06 -9.16 5.89
CA LEU A 52 4.73 -7.77 6.19
C LEU A 52 5.88 -7.02 6.87
N SER A 53 7.06 -7.64 6.99
CA SER A 53 8.23 -6.96 7.54
C SER A 53 8.76 -5.88 6.57
N TYR A 54 9.35 -4.82 7.14
CA TYR A 54 10.03 -3.80 6.35
C TYR A 54 11.07 -4.40 5.41
N ASP A 55 11.87 -5.35 5.92
CA ASP A 55 12.94 -5.99 5.14
C ASP A 55 12.42 -6.74 3.92
N PHE A 56 11.27 -7.39 4.02
CA PHE A 56 10.68 -8.10 2.90
C PHE A 56 10.38 -7.14 1.73
N PHE A 57 9.71 -6.03 1.98
CA PHE A 57 9.41 -5.06 0.93
C PHE A 57 10.66 -4.33 0.43
N PHE A 58 11.59 -4.00 1.34
CA PHE A 58 12.87 -3.41 0.96
C PHE A 58 13.67 -4.32 0.01
N LEU A 59 13.69 -5.62 0.29
CA LEU A 59 14.33 -6.61 -0.59
C LEU A 59 13.61 -6.77 -1.92
N LEU A 60 12.27 -6.77 -1.95
CA LEU A 60 11.50 -6.82 -3.18
C LEU A 60 11.80 -5.63 -4.10
N GLU A 61 11.91 -4.43 -3.54
CA GLU A 61 12.23 -3.22 -4.31
C GLU A 61 13.70 -3.21 -4.76
N THR A 62 14.65 -3.50 -3.87
CA THR A 62 16.08 -3.46 -4.19
C THR A 62 16.51 -4.55 -5.15
N SER A 63 15.86 -5.73 -5.12
CA SER A 63 16.09 -6.80 -6.10
C SER A 63 15.40 -6.56 -7.45
N ASN A 64 14.61 -5.46 -7.57
CA ASN A 64 13.75 -5.20 -8.73
C ASN A 64 12.71 -6.31 -9.00
N SER A 65 12.31 -7.07 -7.99
CA SER A 65 11.22 -8.04 -8.09
C SER A 65 9.87 -7.33 -8.18
N VAL A 66 9.74 -6.13 -7.61
CA VAL A 66 8.62 -5.21 -7.79
C VAL A 66 9.11 -3.88 -8.39
N GLY A 67 8.22 -3.20 -9.10
CA GLY A 67 8.51 -1.93 -9.75
C GLY A 67 7.85 -1.79 -11.12
N PRO A 68 8.09 -0.69 -11.85
CA PRO A 68 7.44 -0.43 -13.14
C PRO A 68 7.67 -1.51 -14.19
N LYS A 69 8.85 -2.16 -14.18
CA LYS A 69 9.19 -3.20 -15.16
C LYS A 69 8.45 -4.51 -14.95
N THR A 70 8.05 -4.80 -13.72
CA THR A 70 7.35 -6.03 -13.35
C THR A 70 5.84 -5.84 -13.26
N GLY A 71 5.35 -4.61 -13.44
CA GLY A 71 3.94 -4.27 -13.30
C GLY A 71 3.42 -4.32 -11.86
N TRP A 72 4.29 -4.44 -10.88
CA TRP A 72 4.00 -4.32 -9.45
C TRP A 72 4.58 -3.02 -8.93
N ILE A 73 3.93 -1.90 -9.18
CA ILE A 73 4.43 -0.58 -8.78
C ILE A 73 4.03 -0.32 -7.32
N PRO A 74 4.98 -0.17 -6.38
CA PRO A 74 4.66 0.10 -4.99
C PRO A 74 3.80 1.35 -4.85
N PHE A 75 2.76 1.26 -4.03
CA PHE A 75 1.79 2.32 -3.83
C PHE A 75 1.29 2.27 -2.39
N TYR A 76 2.17 2.64 -1.44
CA TYR A 76 1.85 2.61 -0.02
C TYR A 76 0.99 3.82 0.33
N ILE A 77 -0.19 3.58 0.91
CA ILE A 77 -1.07 4.63 1.41
C ILE A 77 -0.76 4.81 2.89
N ILE A 78 -0.32 6.00 3.26
CA ILE A 78 0.17 6.33 4.60
C ILE A 78 -0.83 7.26 5.27
N PHE A 79 -1.25 6.91 6.47
CA PHE A 79 -2.07 7.75 7.33
C PHE A 79 -1.19 8.41 8.40
N LYS A 80 -1.34 9.72 8.57
CA LYS A 80 -0.56 10.50 9.55
C LYS A 80 -1.46 11.34 10.43
N GLU A 81 -1.10 11.44 11.70
CA GLU A 81 -1.60 12.42 12.64
C GLU A 81 -0.41 13.16 13.24
N LYS A 82 -0.40 14.51 13.18
CA LYS A 82 0.71 15.35 13.71
C LYS A 82 2.10 14.89 13.24
N ASN A 83 2.24 14.54 11.97
CA ASN A 83 3.45 13.99 11.34
C ASN A 83 3.88 12.58 11.82
N ILE A 84 3.11 11.91 12.65
CA ILE A 84 3.37 10.53 13.07
C ILE A 84 2.61 9.60 12.11
N VAL A 85 3.28 8.58 11.58
CA VAL A 85 2.63 7.53 10.77
C VAL A 85 1.82 6.64 11.70
N ILE A 86 0.50 6.65 11.54
CA ILE A 86 -0.44 5.90 12.40
C ILE A 86 -1.00 4.66 11.71
N GLY A 87 -0.91 4.59 10.37
CA GLY A 87 -1.36 3.46 9.59
C GLY A 87 -0.77 3.43 8.19
N ILE A 88 -0.70 2.24 7.61
CA ILE A 88 -0.15 1.97 6.29
C ILE A 88 -1.01 0.93 5.59
N ILE A 89 -1.48 1.22 4.37
CA ILE A 89 -2.04 0.18 3.49
C ILE A 89 -0.96 -0.26 2.53
N VAL A 90 -0.67 -1.56 2.56
CA VAL A 90 0.28 -2.19 1.64
C VAL A 90 -0.42 -2.47 0.33
N SER A 91 -0.13 -1.68 -0.69
CA SER A 91 -0.76 -1.81 -1.99
C SER A 91 0.20 -1.60 -3.15
N PHE A 92 -0.22 -2.01 -4.33
CA PHE A 92 0.53 -1.90 -5.58
C PHE A 92 -0.40 -1.45 -6.70
N LEU A 93 0.11 -0.57 -7.55
CA LEU A 93 -0.56 -0.23 -8.80
C LEU A 93 -0.15 -1.26 -9.86
N LYS A 94 -1.14 -1.97 -10.42
CA LYS A 94 -0.95 -3.05 -11.37
C LYS A 94 -1.41 -2.62 -12.76
N ASN A 95 -0.61 -2.89 -13.77
CA ASN A 95 -0.98 -2.69 -15.18
C ASN A 95 -1.27 -3.99 -15.94
N HIS A 96 -1.14 -5.14 -15.27
CA HIS A 96 -1.51 -6.48 -15.75
C HIS A 96 -1.63 -7.45 -14.56
N SER A 97 -2.21 -8.64 -14.75
CA SER A 97 -2.41 -9.65 -13.68
C SER A 97 -1.26 -10.64 -13.51
N GLN A 98 -0.14 -10.47 -14.21
CA GLN A 98 1.02 -11.36 -14.01
C GLN A 98 1.57 -11.26 -12.58
N GLY A 99 1.98 -12.41 -12.04
CA GLY A 99 2.49 -12.52 -10.68
C GLY A 99 1.42 -12.52 -9.60
N GLU A 100 0.14 -12.51 -9.96
CA GLU A 100 -0.96 -12.75 -9.04
C GLU A 100 -1.19 -14.25 -8.90
N TYR A 101 -1.62 -14.69 -7.71
CA TYR A 101 -1.93 -16.10 -7.47
C TYR A 101 -3.26 -16.52 -8.10
N VAL A 102 -4.24 -15.63 -8.06
CA VAL A 102 -5.54 -15.81 -8.73
C VAL A 102 -5.62 -14.80 -9.88
N PHE A 103 -5.71 -15.32 -11.10
CA PHE A 103 -5.81 -14.49 -12.29
C PHE A 103 -7.24 -13.98 -12.48
N ASP A 104 -7.37 -12.72 -12.81
CA ASP A 104 -8.64 -12.03 -13.04
C ASP A 104 -8.89 -11.71 -14.53
N HIS A 105 -8.27 -12.46 -15.45
CA HIS A 105 -8.35 -12.20 -16.89
C HIS A 105 -9.79 -12.14 -17.40
N SER A 106 -10.66 -13.04 -16.95
CA SER A 106 -12.07 -13.03 -17.37
C SER A 106 -12.84 -11.80 -16.87
N TRP A 107 -12.49 -11.27 -15.70
CA TRP A 107 -13.05 -10.01 -15.19
C TRP A 107 -12.54 -8.82 -15.98
N ALA A 108 -11.24 -8.78 -16.27
CA ALA A 108 -10.63 -7.75 -17.12
C ALA A 108 -11.30 -7.70 -18.49
N ASP A 109 -11.42 -8.85 -19.16
CA ASP A 109 -12.06 -8.97 -20.47
C ASP A 109 -13.55 -8.54 -20.45
N ALA A 110 -14.29 -8.90 -19.39
CA ALA A 110 -15.68 -8.53 -19.26
C ALA A 110 -15.84 -7.01 -19.06
N TYR A 111 -14.99 -6.42 -18.22
CA TYR A 111 -15.00 -4.99 -17.93
C TYR A 111 -14.61 -4.16 -19.15
N GLU A 112 -13.58 -4.58 -19.90
CA GLU A 112 -13.14 -3.92 -21.13
C GLU A 112 -14.17 -4.03 -22.24
N ARG A 113 -14.84 -5.18 -22.38
CA ARG A 113 -15.96 -5.34 -23.34
C ARG A 113 -17.15 -4.45 -23.00
N SER A 114 -17.33 -4.07 -21.74
CA SER A 114 -18.36 -3.10 -21.34
C SER A 114 -17.96 -1.63 -21.57
N GLY A 115 -16.76 -1.38 -22.12
CA GLY A 115 -16.24 -0.04 -22.43
C GLY A 115 -15.44 0.60 -21.29
N GLY A 116 -15.10 -0.14 -20.23
CA GLY A 116 -14.24 0.32 -19.15
C GLY A 116 -12.76 0.02 -19.40
N ASN A 117 -11.90 0.64 -18.59
CA ASN A 117 -10.46 0.31 -18.55
C ASN A 117 -10.19 -0.42 -17.24
N TYR A 118 -9.85 -1.71 -17.29
CA TYR A 118 -9.58 -2.52 -16.09
C TYR A 118 -8.23 -2.18 -15.48
N TYR A 119 -7.25 -1.88 -16.31
CA TYR A 119 -5.92 -1.45 -15.84
C TYR A 119 -5.70 0.05 -16.08
N PRO A 120 -4.91 0.72 -15.22
CA PRO A 120 -4.26 0.18 -14.02
C PRO A 120 -5.27 -0.06 -12.89
N LYS A 121 -5.04 -1.12 -12.09
CA LYS A 121 -5.82 -1.40 -10.88
C LYS A 121 -4.96 -1.23 -9.62
N LEU A 122 -5.58 -0.82 -8.51
CA LEU A 122 -4.95 -0.83 -7.20
C LEU A 122 -5.18 -2.20 -6.54
N GLN A 123 -4.11 -2.86 -6.15
CA GLN A 123 -4.17 -4.15 -5.51
C GLN A 123 -3.57 -4.11 -4.11
N VAL A 124 -4.39 -4.44 -3.10
CA VAL A 124 -3.97 -4.59 -1.71
C VAL A 124 -3.58 -6.06 -1.50
N ALA A 125 -2.29 -6.36 -1.58
CA ALA A 125 -1.78 -7.73 -1.54
C ALA A 125 -0.30 -7.77 -1.16
N VAL A 126 0.17 -8.95 -0.76
CA VAL A 126 1.60 -9.29 -0.76
C VAL A 126 1.94 -9.86 -2.14
N PRO A 127 2.96 -9.34 -2.84
CA PRO A 127 3.34 -9.82 -4.16
C PRO A 127 3.72 -11.30 -4.16
N PHE A 128 3.33 -12.03 -5.21
CA PHE A 128 3.75 -13.39 -5.53
C PHE A 128 3.37 -14.48 -4.51
N THR A 129 2.52 -14.19 -3.53
CA THR A 129 2.12 -15.17 -2.51
C THR A 129 0.62 -15.13 -2.24
N PRO A 130 -0.02 -16.32 -2.05
CA PRO A 130 -1.43 -16.41 -1.67
C PRO A 130 -1.64 -16.28 -0.16
N VAL A 131 -0.61 -15.96 0.60
CA VAL A 131 -0.69 -15.89 2.06
C VAL A 131 -1.79 -14.90 2.46
N SER A 132 -2.73 -15.39 3.25
CA SER A 132 -3.72 -14.55 3.93
C SER A 132 -3.08 -13.84 5.12
N GLY A 133 -3.55 -12.65 5.44
CA GLY A 133 -3.07 -11.87 6.58
C GLY A 133 -3.49 -10.42 6.46
N GLU A 134 -3.08 -9.63 7.41
CA GLU A 134 -3.33 -8.20 7.44
C GLU A 134 -2.68 -7.51 6.23
N ARG A 135 -3.35 -6.51 5.69
CA ARG A 135 -2.81 -5.65 4.63
C ARG A 135 -2.87 -4.18 5.00
N ILE A 136 -3.52 -3.91 6.11
CA ILE A 136 -3.64 -2.60 6.73
C ILE A 136 -2.89 -2.69 8.05
N LEU A 137 -1.75 -2.06 8.11
CA LEU A 137 -0.91 -1.99 9.31
C LEU A 137 -1.32 -0.74 10.08
N VAL A 138 -1.65 -0.87 11.35
CA VAL A 138 -2.13 0.25 12.17
C VAL A 138 -1.53 0.14 13.55
N GLN A 139 -1.06 1.25 14.11
CA GLN A 139 -0.72 1.31 15.54
C GLN A 139 -2.00 1.09 16.37
N SER A 140 -1.94 0.23 17.39
CA SER A 140 -3.13 -0.22 18.15
C SER A 140 -3.99 0.91 18.71
N GLU A 141 -3.37 1.99 19.13
CA GLU A 141 -4.06 3.17 19.68
C GLU A 141 -4.84 3.99 18.63
N TYR A 142 -4.64 3.70 17.33
CA TYR A 142 -5.25 4.44 16.22
C TYR A 142 -6.18 3.59 15.35
N GLU A 143 -6.49 2.36 15.76
CA GLU A 143 -7.31 1.43 14.95
C GLU A 143 -8.66 2.03 14.55
N ASP A 144 -9.39 2.61 15.49
CA ASP A 144 -10.70 3.23 15.22
C ASP A 144 -10.58 4.39 14.22
N LYS A 145 -9.54 5.24 14.39
CA LYS A 145 -9.33 6.39 13.51
C LYS A 145 -9.01 6.00 12.08
N VAL A 146 -8.15 5.00 11.91
CA VAL A 146 -7.79 4.52 10.55
C VAL A 146 -8.98 3.79 9.93
N GLY A 147 -9.77 3.05 10.72
CA GLY A 147 -11.01 2.43 10.27
C GLY A 147 -11.99 3.46 9.69
N ASP A 148 -12.21 4.57 10.38
CA ASP A 148 -13.07 5.68 9.92
C ASP A 148 -12.59 6.34 8.63
N MET A 149 -11.27 6.34 8.36
CA MET A 149 -10.70 6.92 7.14
C MET A 149 -10.82 6.01 5.90
N ILE A 150 -11.03 4.71 6.12
CA ILE A 150 -11.10 3.70 5.05
C ILE A 150 -12.56 3.38 4.69
N SER A 151 -13.51 3.69 5.59
CA SER A 151 -14.95 3.48 5.40
C SER A 151 -15.55 4.48 4.42
#